data_15e3154fc3c0957317d2b34e8413ce5a
#
_entry.id   15e3154fc3c0957317d2b34e8413ce5a
#
_cell.length_a   1.000
_cell.length_b   1.000
_cell.length_c   1.000
_cell.angle_alpha   90.00
_cell.angle_beta   90.00
_cell.angle_gamma   90.00
#
_symmetry.space_group_name_H-M   'P 1'
#
loop_
_entity.id
_entity.type
_entity.pdbx_description
1 polymer ?
#
loop_
_entity_poly.entity_id
_entity_poly.type
_entity_poly.pdbx_seq_one_letter_code
_entity_poly.pdbx_strand_id
1 'polypeptide(L)'
;DTSVTASGPLDFCSYDDVTLTAAAGQTYLWSNGATTQSITVSQAGSYSAVVTTTNGCVDTTATYTTTVFADADTSVTASGPLDFCSYDDVTLTAAAGQSYAWSTGDTAQAITSTMAGTYSVIVTTSDGCTDTTVDYNTTIFADADTSVVVTQTLFCASDSAILIAAPGQTYLWNNGDTTQASIVNTTGDYFVTATTTNGCATTSDTTSITVVPDVIVPQIVSNGLGWAGTGSSTSFTITTDSTQTYQWNVEGGVISSGQGTDSLVVTWGIPDTSVTVWLVITNGVCTDSTSINIVISGIGFEDTDLANAKLYPNPNDGYFTVEVPEQYIGSELNVIDGVGRVVEHMVIQQMKTNIDLRRRPKGVYRIQIKSKQGIKTIPVVIQ
;
A
#
# COMPACT_ATOMS: atom_id res chain seq x y z
N ASP A 1 9.53 95.04 15.10
CA ASP A 1 8.82 93.78 15.42
C ASP A 1 9.78 92.58 15.20
N THR A 2 10.03 91.88 16.26
CA THR A 2 10.94 90.70 16.29
C THR A 2 10.18 89.37 16.38
N SER A 3 8.89 89.42 16.06
CA SER A 3 8.11 88.19 16.05
C SER A 3 8.52 87.25 14.91
N VAL A 4 8.48 85.93 15.17
CA VAL A 4 8.64 84.88 14.21
C VAL A 4 7.45 83.94 14.29
N THR A 5 6.88 83.65 13.22
CA THR A 5 5.83 82.65 13.12
C THR A 5 6.39 81.34 12.56
N ALA A 6 5.97 80.20 13.11
CA ALA A 6 6.29 78.90 12.59
C ALA A 6 5.08 78.29 11.83
N SER A 7 5.32 77.57 10.73
CA SER A 7 4.26 76.94 9.94
C SER A 7 3.65 75.71 10.63
N GLY A 8 4.36 75.19 11.63
CA GLY A 8 3.97 73.99 12.36
C GLY A 8 4.72 73.83 13.70
N PRO A 9 4.65 72.72 14.37
CA PRO A 9 5.43 72.41 15.57
C PRO A 9 6.94 72.54 15.32
N LEU A 10 7.68 72.95 16.35
CA LEU A 10 9.13 73.06 16.30
C LEU A 10 9.82 71.72 16.54
N ASP A 11 9.07 70.78 17.07
CA ASP A 11 9.47 69.39 17.26
C ASP A 11 8.80 68.54 16.16
N PHE A 12 9.57 67.93 15.28
CA PHE A 12 9.09 67.22 14.07
C PHE A 12 9.95 66.04 13.70
N CYS A 13 9.43 65.15 12.84
CA CYS A 13 10.12 63.97 12.38
C CYS A 13 11.17 64.32 11.29
N SER A 14 12.14 63.46 11.06
CA SER A 14 13.25 63.68 10.15
C SER A 14 12.82 63.92 8.69
N TYR A 15 11.62 63.47 8.31
CA TYR A 15 11.04 63.65 6.98
C TYR A 15 10.17 64.92 6.85
N ASP A 16 9.96 65.66 7.96
CA ASP A 16 9.19 66.86 8.00
C ASP A 16 10.11 68.12 8.01
N ASP A 17 9.52 69.27 7.83
CA ASP A 17 10.18 70.57 7.98
C ASP A 17 9.25 71.57 8.61
N VAL A 18 9.81 72.66 9.10
CA VAL A 18 9.05 73.83 9.58
C VAL A 18 9.60 75.09 8.93
N THR A 19 8.70 75.95 8.47
CA THR A 19 9.07 77.27 7.95
C THR A 19 8.96 78.29 9.05
N LEU A 20 10.06 78.95 9.36
CA LEU A 20 10.14 80.07 10.26
C LEU A 20 10.07 81.40 9.45
N THR A 21 9.13 82.25 9.74
CA THR A 21 8.92 83.52 9.03
C THR A 21 9.04 84.70 10.01
N ALA A 22 10.01 85.51 9.80
CA ALA A 22 10.23 86.76 10.58
C ALA A 22 9.22 87.83 10.19
N ALA A 23 8.91 88.72 11.15
CA ALA A 23 8.08 89.91 10.90
C ALA A 23 8.60 90.74 9.73
N ALA A 24 7.72 91.51 9.13
CA ALA A 24 8.07 92.36 7.99
C ALA A 24 9.20 93.30 8.31
N GLY A 25 10.29 93.25 7.52
CA GLY A 25 11.46 94.13 7.61
C GLY A 25 12.02 94.38 6.22
N GLN A 26 13.14 95.11 6.11
CA GLN A 26 13.80 95.41 4.85
C GLN A 26 14.88 94.33 4.50
N THR A 27 15.66 93.96 5.52
CA THR A 27 16.66 92.93 5.39
C THR A 27 16.64 91.92 6.55
N TYR A 28 17.08 90.76 6.32
CA TYR A 28 17.11 89.62 7.29
C TYR A 28 18.50 88.98 7.28
N LEU A 29 18.93 88.54 8.44
CA LEU A 29 20.07 87.65 8.58
C LEU A 29 19.78 86.68 9.69
N TRP A 30 19.50 85.43 9.27
CA TRP A 30 19.27 84.34 10.18
C TRP A 30 20.59 83.74 10.74
N SER A 31 20.54 83.08 11.87
CA SER A 31 21.67 82.44 12.51
C SER A 31 22.34 81.38 11.65
N ASN A 32 21.62 80.75 10.69
CA ASN A 32 22.15 79.79 9.67
C ASN A 32 22.73 80.53 8.43
N GLY A 33 22.76 81.88 8.44
CA GLY A 33 23.30 82.64 7.30
C GLY A 33 22.30 83.00 6.20
N ALA A 34 21.06 82.59 6.27
CA ALA A 34 20.04 82.91 5.29
C ALA A 34 19.63 84.40 5.41
N THR A 35 19.28 85.04 4.28
CA THR A 35 18.93 86.48 4.20
C THR A 35 17.50 86.68 3.70
N THR A 36 16.69 85.67 3.63
CA THR A 36 15.27 85.70 3.24
C THR A 36 14.38 85.98 4.48
N GLN A 37 13.19 86.48 4.24
CA GLN A 37 12.22 86.72 5.34
C GLN A 37 11.83 85.40 6.02
N SER A 38 11.80 84.30 5.27
CA SER A 38 11.47 82.93 5.75
C SER A 38 12.62 81.98 5.48
N ILE A 39 12.78 81.04 6.40
CA ILE A 39 13.67 79.87 6.23
C ILE A 39 12.88 78.61 6.48
N THR A 40 13.15 77.59 5.70
CA THR A 40 12.66 76.20 5.93
C THR A 40 13.77 75.46 6.63
N VAL A 41 13.47 74.88 7.77
CA VAL A 41 14.43 74.12 8.60
C VAL A 41 13.97 72.70 8.75
N SER A 42 14.89 71.79 8.43
CA SER A 42 14.72 70.32 8.51
C SER A 42 15.72 69.66 9.47
N GLN A 43 16.46 70.51 10.22
CA GLN A 43 17.48 70.00 11.16
C GLN A 43 17.24 70.55 12.56
N ALA A 44 17.64 69.77 13.54
CA ALA A 44 17.66 70.25 14.93
C ALA A 44 18.64 71.41 15.06
N GLY A 45 18.19 72.44 15.71
CA GLY A 45 19.04 73.64 15.87
C GLY A 45 18.34 74.81 16.56
N SER A 46 19.11 75.84 16.78
CA SER A 46 18.60 77.15 17.36
C SER A 46 18.66 78.20 16.27
N TYR A 47 17.53 78.81 15.96
CA TYR A 47 17.35 79.74 14.87
C TYR A 47 16.86 81.07 15.42
N SER A 48 17.54 82.14 15.04
CA SER A 48 17.16 83.52 15.31
C SER A 48 17.46 84.39 14.09
N ALA A 49 16.76 85.51 13.93
CA ALA A 49 17.00 86.41 12.82
C ALA A 49 17.30 87.84 13.33
N VAL A 50 18.27 88.46 12.69
CA VAL A 50 18.48 89.95 12.80
C VAL A 50 17.61 90.59 11.73
N VAL A 51 16.65 91.41 12.12
CA VAL A 51 15.73 92.12 11.23
C VAL A 51 16.09 93.61 11.21
N THR A 52 16.30 94.13 9.99
CA THR A 52 16.53 95.57 9.83
C THR A 52 15.30 96.22 9.16
N THR A 53 14.79 97.25 9.77
CA THR A 53 13.64 98.00 9.25
C THR A 53 14.06 99.04 8.19
N THR A 54 13.11 99.57 7.45
CA THR A 54 13.31 100.62 6.43
C THR A 54 13.95 101.90 6.99
N ASN A 55 13.77 102.11 8.30
CA ASN A 55 14.38 103.27 9.01
C ASN A 55 15.78 102.97 9.56
N GLY A 56 16.35 101.78 9.24
CA GLY A 56 17.66 101.36 9.70
C GLY A 56 17.76 100.83 11.11
N CYS A 57 16.63 100.64 11.82
CA CYS A 57 16.65 100.00 13.13
C CYS A 57 16.89 98.54 13.02
N VAL A 58 17.81 97.99 13.81
CA VAL A 58 18.22 96.60 13.83
C VAL A 58 17.77 95.99 15.18
N ASP A 59 17.14 94.81 15.09
CA ASP A 59 16.77 94.05 16.29
C ASP A 59 16.88 92.56 16.01
N THR A 60 17.00 91.76 17.08
CA THR A 60 17.16 90.28 16.98
C THR A 60 15.93 89.57 17.53
N THR A 61 15.40 88.63 16.82
CA THR A 61 14.25 87.83 17.26
C THR A 61 14.61 86.96 18.47
N ALA A 62 13.63 86.46 19.16
CA ALA A 62 13.83 85.33 20.08
C ALA A 62 14.42 84.15 19.35
N THR A 63 15.11 83.30 20.09
CA THR A 63 15.63 82.05 19.55
C THR A 63 14.51 80.97 19.50
N TYR A 64 14.37 80.37 18.36
CA TYR A 64 13.47 79.20 18.09
C TYR A 64 14.31 77.93 17.99
N THR A 65 14.11 76.98 18.91
CA THR A 65 14.82 75.76 18.95
C THR A 65 13.96 74.66 18.31
N THR A 66 14.51 73.97 17.32
CA THR A 66 13.85 72.83 16.70
C THR A 66 14.47 71.52 17.19
N THR A 67 13.64 70.54 17.40
CA THR A 67 14.03 69.11 17.69
C THR A 67 13.59 68.26 16.54
N VAL A 68 14.50 67.40 16.06
CA VAL A 68 14.19 66.40 15.03
C VAL A 68 14.18 65.03 15.71
N PHE A 69 13.03 64.40 15.67
CA PHE A 69 12.85 63.05 16.18
C PHE A 69 13.36 62.02 15.16
N ALA A 70 13.91 60.89 15.65
CA ALA A 70 14.32 59.79 14.81
C ALA A 70 13.10 59.12 14.17
N ASP A 71 13.31 58.66 12.94
CA ASP A 71 12.31 57.85 12.23
C ASP A 71 12.04 56.54 12.96
N ALA A 72 10.90 55.94 12.68
CA ALA A 72 10.60 54.59 13.19
C ALA A 72 11.53 53.55 12.56
N ASP A 73 12.00 52.61 13.36
CA ASP A 73 12.73 51.45 12.85
C ASP A 73 11.76 50.52 12.12
N THR A 74 11.96 50.37 10.82
CA THR A 74 11.12 49.54 9.95
C THR A 74 11.61 48.08 9.79
N SER A 75 12.53 47.65 10.65
CA SER A 75 12.98 46.27 10.62
C SER A 75 11.89 45.31 11.12
N VAL A 76 11.74 44.16 10.44
CA VAL A 76 10.86 43.07 10.84
C VAL A 76 11.69 41.79 10.88
N THR A 77 11.54 41.03 11.94
CA THR A 77 12.14 39.69 12.08
C THR A 77 11.08 38.64 11.88
N ALA A 78 11.41 37.58 11.14
CA ALA A 78 10.56 36.42 10.97
C ALA A 78 11.06 35.25 11.84
N SER A 79 10.16 34.47 12.43
CA SER A 79 10.49 33.29 13.24
C SER A 79 11.07 32.14 12.44
N GLY A 80 10.86 32.13 11.12
CA GLY A 80 11.28 31.09 10.20
C GLY A 80 11.25 31.57 8.75
N PRO A 81 11.37 30.66 7.79
CA PRO A 81 11.22 30.95 6.37
C PRO A 81 9.87 31.57 6.06
N LEU A 82 9.82 32.47 5.07
CA LEU A 82 8.57 33.04 4.59
C LEU A 82 7.79 32.12 3.66
N ASP A 83 8.47 31.11 3.15
CA ASP A 83 7.89 30.01 2.35
C ASP A 83 7.76 28.78 3.27
N PHE A 84 6.55 28.27 3.50
CA PHE A 84 6.29 27.22 4.48
C PHE A 84 5.14 26.31 4.03
N CYS A 85 4.97 25.18 4.71
CA CYS A 85 3.91 24.21 4.43
C CYS A 85 2.57 24.66 5.02
N SER A 86 1.45 24.13 4.54
CA SER A 86 0.10 24.55 4.94
C SER A 86 -0.20 24.35 6.44
N TYR A 87 0.54 23.47 7.10
CA TYR A 87 0.41 23.17 8.54
C TYR A 87 1.41 23.94 9.42
N ASP A 88 2.30 24.75 8.83
CA ASP A 88 3.26 25.59 9.52
C ASP A 88 2.75 27.04 9.60
N ASP A 89 3.46 27.85 10.35
CA ASP A 89 3.22 29.30 10.47
C ASP A 89 4.54 30.04 10.55
N VAL A 90 4.47 31.35 10.30
CA VAL A 90 5.58 32.28 10.54
C VAL A 90 5.09 33.49 11.33
N THR A 91 5.82 33.82 12.40
CA THR A 91 5.57 35.02 13.17
C THR A 91 6.47 36.14 12.66
N LEU A 92 5.86 37.24 12.23
CA LEU A 92 6.53 38.51 11.86
C LEU A 92 6.50 39.45 13.05
N THR A 93 7.67 39.90 13.52
CA THR A 93 7.81 40.79 14.67
C THR A 93 8.45 42.08 14.21
N ALA A 94 7.71 43.20 14.34
CA ALA A 94 8.21 44.54 14.05
C ALA A 94 9.21 45.01 15.14
N ALA A 95 10.10 45.90 14.75
CA ALA A 95 10.98 46.62 15.68
C ALA A 95 10.17 47.31 16.80
N ALA A 96 10.85 47.66 17.88
CA ALA A 96 10.19 48.32 19.01
C ALA A 96 9.63 49.69 18.61
N GLY A 97 8.36 49.95 18.94
CA GLY A 97 7.65 51.19 18.70
C GLY A 97 6.56 51.42 19.74
N GLN A 98 5.85 52.52 19.64
CA GLN A 98 4.74 52.87 20.52
C GLN A 98 3.43 52.21 20.08
N SER A 99 3.21 52.16 18.78
CA SER A 99 2.05 51.49 18.19
C SER A 99 2.36 50.94 16.80
N TYR A 100 1.51 50.00 16.35
CA TYR A 100 1.65 49.28 15.12
C TYR A 100 0.32 49.26 14.36
N ALA A 101 0.40 49.27 13.05
CA ALA A 101 -0.75 49.03 12.16
C ALA A 101 -0.33 48.14 10.99
N TRP A 102 -0.61 46.88 11.08
CA TRP A 102 -0.32 45.91 10.03
C TRP A 102 -1.30 46.03 8.86
N SER A 103 -0.86 45.64 7.68
CA SER A 103 -1.71 45.54 6.47
C SER A 103 -2.93 44.62 6.68
N THR A 104 -2.88 43.73 7.66
CA THR A 104 -3.99 42.85 8.08
C THR A 104 -5.02 43.56 8.94
N GLY A 105 -4.72 44.72 9.46
CA GLY A 105 -5.52 45.43 10.44
C GLY A 105 -5.15 45.16 11.90
N ASP A 106 -4.18 44.30 12.15
CA ASP A 106 -3.65 43.99 13.48
C ASP A 106 -2.85 45.19 14.02
N THR A 107 -2.86 45.34 15.36
CA THR A 107 -2.14 46.39 16.06
C THR A 107 -1.11 45.90 17.08
N ALA A 108 -0.88 44.59 17.11
CA ALA A 108 0.16 43.98 17.96
C ALA A 108 1.56 44.21 17.36
N GLN A 109 2.60 44.18 18.18
CA GLN A 109 3.98 44.23 17.70
C GLN A 109 4.32 43.03 16.77
N ALA A 110 3.73 41.88 17.02
CA ALA A 110 3.94 40.68 16.24
C ALA A 110 2.61 40.10 15.72
N ILE A 111 2.62 39.57 14.51
CA ILE A 111 1.53 38.81 13.91
C ILE A 111 2.00 37.44 13.49
N THR A 112 1.11 36.46 13.56
CA THR A 112 1.38 35.11 13.04
C THR A 112 0.63 34.92 11.73
N SER A 113 1.33 34.58 10.66
CA SER A 113 0.78 34.30 9.37
C SER A 113 0.70 32.78 9.15
N THR A 114 -0.51 32.30 8.83
CA THR A 114 -0.81 30.90 8.41
C THR A 114 -1.27 30.86 6.95
N MET A 115 -1.19 31.96 6.22
CA MET A 115 -1.67 32.09 4.85
C MET A 115 -0.63 32.77 3.95
N ALA A 116 -0.66 32.43 2.66
CA ALA A 116 0.07 33.21 1.68
C ALA A 116 -0.47 34.63 1.60
N GLY A 117 0.42 35.60 1.57
CA GLY A 117 0.02 37.01 1.53
C GLY A 117 1.19 37.98 1.54
N THR A 118 0.86 39.26 1.43
CA THR A 118 1.80 40.36 1.55
C THR A 118 1.53 41.10 2.85
N TYR A 119 2.55 41.24 3.67
CA TYR A 119 2.47 41.82 5.00
C TYR A 119 3.42 43.03 5.11
N SER A 120 2.89 44.13 5.59
CA SER A 120 3.66 45.31 5.95
C SER A 120 3.10 45.91 7.22
N VAL A 121 3.88 46.71 7.93
CA VAL A 121 3.44 47.37 9.17
C VAL A 121 3.90 48.81 9.18
N ILE A 122 3.01 49.69 9.63
CA ILE A 122 3.34 51.07 10.01
C ILE A 122 3.76 51.03 11.47
N VAL A 123 4.97 51.45 11.76
CA VAL A 123 5.50 51.61 13.13
C VAL A 123 5.45 53.05 13.52
N THR A 124 4.93 53.34 14.72
CA THR A 124 4.88 54.73 15.28
C THR A 124 5.78 54.77 16.52
N THR A 125 6.65 55.76 16.59
CA THR A 125 7.51 56.02 17.75
C THR A 125 6.76 56.72 18.87
N SER A 126 7.35 56.82 20.06
CA SER A 126 6.79 57.60 21.20
C SER A 126 6.59 59.07 20.89
N ASP A 127 7.37 59.61 19.96
CA ASP A 127 7.32 61.02 19.55
C ASP A 127 6.34 61.24 18.38
N GLY A 128 5.66 60.17 17.94
CA GLY A 128 4.63 60.22 16.89
C GLY A 128 5.15 60.06 15.46
N CYS A 129 6.44 59.83 15.26
CA CYS A 129 6.99 59.58 13.93
C CYS A 129 6.59 58.19 13.41
N THR A 130 6.10 58.13 12.19
CA THR A 130 5.61 56.93 11.55
C THR A 130 6.44 56.58 10.34
N ASP A 131 6.72 55.28 10.14
CA ASP A 131 7.26 54.80 8.89
C ASP A 131 6.69 53.42 8.57
N THR A 132 6.74 53.03 7.28
CA THR A 132 6.16 51.80 6.79
C THR A 132 7.30 50.87 6.35
N THR A 133 7.22 49.59 6.78
CA THR A 133 8.17 48.55 6.36
C THR A 133 8.05 48.25 4.87
N VAL A 134 9.06 47.61 4.33
CA VAL A 134 8.93 46.90 3.04
C VAL A 134 7.92 45.75 3.15
N ASP A 135 7.44 45.29 2.02
CA ASP A 135 6.52 44.15 1.97
C ASP A 135 7.25 42.83 2.25
N TYR A 136 6.67 42.04 3.13
CA TYR A 136 7.06 40.67 3.45
C TYR A 136 6.04 39.71 2.80
N ASN A 137 6.49 38.96 1.78
CA ASN A 137 5.63 38.07 1.04
C ASN A 137 5.79 36.64 1.59
N THR A 138 4.69 36.06 2.03
CA THR A 138 4.66 34.64 2.42
C THR A 138 4.06 33.78 1.30
N THR A 139 4.58 32.58 1.11
CA THR A 139 4.02 31.60 0.20
C THR A 139 3.77 30.27 0.94
N ILE A 140 2.70 29.57 0.54
CA ILE A 140 2.39 28.25 1.07
C ILE A 140 2.71 27.22 -0.01
N PHE A 141 3.56 26.27 0.33
CA PHE A 141 3.81 25.11 -0.51
C PHE A 141 2.63 24.13 -0.44
N ALA A 142 2.30 23.54 -1.55
CA ALA A 142 1.31 22.48 -1.60
C ALA A 142 1.76 21.28 -0.75
N ASP A 143 0.81 20.69 -0.02
CA ASP A 143 1.02 19.47 0.72
C ASP A 143 1.30 18.29 -0.22
N ALA A 144 1.92 17.25 0.30
CA ALA A 144 2.09 16.02 -0.42
C ALA A 144 0.73 15.37 -0.70
N ASP A 145 0.52 14.87 -1.92
CA ASP A 145 -0.63 14.02 -2.23
C ASP A 145 -0.43 12.67 -1.54
N THR A 146 -1.30 12.35 -0.61
CA THR A 146 -1.25 11.13 0.21
C THR A 146 -2.20 10.05 -0.28
N SER A 147 -2.73 10.18 -1.49
CA SER A 147 -3.59 9.13 -2.04
C SER A 147 -2.81 7.83 -2.24
N VAL A 148 -3.43 6.72 -1.82
CA VAL A 148 -2.88 5.38 -1.95
C VAL A 148 -3.86 4.51 -2.73
N VAL A 149 -3.36 3.88 -3.78
CA VAL A 149 -4.09 2.84 -4.52
C VAL A 149 -3.60 1.48 -4.04
N VAL A 150 -4.54 0.59 -3.71
CA VAL A 150 -4.25 -0.78 -3.29
C VAL A 150 -4.81 -1.78 -4.29
N THR A 151 -4.06 -2.83 -4.60
CA THR A 151 -4.52 -3.88 -5.53
C THR A 151 -5.58 -4.78 -4.89
N GLN A 152 -5.45 -5.08 -3.60
CA GLN A 152 -6.38 -5.90 -2.83
C GLN A 152 -6.15 -5.72 -1.33
N THR A 153 -7.20 -5.86 -0.53
CA THR A 153 -7.12 -5.71 0.95
C THR A 153 -7.35 -7.02 1.69
N LEU A 154 -7.77 -8.05 0.98
CA LEU A 154 -8.04 -9.40 1.52
C LEU A 154 -7.50 -10.42 0.53
N PHE A 155 -6.58 -11.30 0.96
CA PHE A 155 -5.93 -12.29 0.10
C PHE A 155 -5.30 -13.43 0.89
N CYS A 156 -4.82 -14.44 0.18
CA CYS A 156 -4.22 -15.65 0.72
C CYS A 156 -2.74 -15.43 1.10
N ALA A 157 -2.23 -16.20 2.04
CA ALA A 157 -0.85 -16.05 2.53
C ALA A 157 0.22 -16.27 1.45
N SER A 158 -0.12 -17.02 0.38
CA SER A 158 0.73 -17.19 -0.81
C SER A 158 0.76 -15.98 -1.74
N ASP A 159 -0.17 -15.03 -1.58
CA ASP A 159 -0.28 -13.82 -2.38
C ASP A 159 0.33 -12.59 -1.70
N SER A 160 0.25 -11.46 -2.36
CA SER A 160 0.65 -10.16 -1.83
C SER A 160 -0.23 -9.05 -2.36
N ALA A 161 -0.31 -7.95 -1.63
CA ALA A 161 -0.90 -6.72 -2.11
C ALA A 161 0.19 -5.69 -2.45
N ILE A 162 -0.11 -4.81 -3.38
CA ILE A 162 0.73 -3.67 -3.72
C ILE A 162 -0.03 -2.41 -3.35
N LEU A 163 0.58 -1.59 -2.50
CA LEU A 163 0.12 -0.25 -2.16
C LEU A 163 0.96 0.73 -2.98
N ILE A 164 0.31 1.65 -3.69
CA ILE A 164 0.98 2.60 -4.59
C ILE A 164 0.59 4.01 -4.16
N ALA A 165 1.56 4.79 -3.70
CA ALA A 165 1.39 6.20 -3.36
C ALA A 165 1.37 7.08 -4.62
N ALA A 166 0.78 8.27 -4.51
CA ALA A 166 0.80 9.27 -5.58
C ALA A 166 2.22 9.59 -6.05
N PRO A 167 2.45 9.88 -7.35
CA PRO A 167 3.80 10.07 -7.89
C PRO A 167 4.43 11.43 -7.55
N GLY A 168 5.75 11.54 -7.74
CA GLY A 168 6.48 12.81 -7.70
C GLY A 168 6.98 13.25 -6.33
N GLN A 169 7.08 12.33 -5.36
CA GLN A 169 7.40 12.60 -3.97
C GLN A 169 8.47 11.63 -3.45
N THR A 170 9.00 11.89 -2.25
CA THR A 170 9.74 10.87 -1.49
C THR A 170 8.80 10.22 -0.50
N TYR A 171 9.05 8.96 -0.15
CA TYR A 171 8.13 8.13 0.60
C TYR A 171 8.81 7.49 1.80
N LEU A 172 8.05 7.31 2.86
CA LEU A 172 8.41 6.46 4.00
C LEU A 172 7.15 5.74 4.48
N TRP A 173 7.04 4.46 4.16
CA TRP A 173 5.97 3.60 4.65
C TRP A 173 6.24 3.19 6.10
N ASN A 174 5.20 2.92 6.85
CA ASN A 174 5.33 2.46 8.25
C ASN A 174 6.00 1.09 8.38
N ASN A 175 6.12 0.30 7.31
CA ASN A 175 6.90 -0.94 7.26
C ASN A 175 8.39 -0.72 6.94
N GLY A 176 8.82 0.53 6.70
CA GLY A 176 10.19 0.92 6.39
C GLY A 176 10.51 1.04 4.90
N ASP A 177 9.59 0.73 4.00
CA ASP A 177 9.79 0.95 2.57
C ASP A 177 9.90 2.44 2.24
N THR A 178 10.73 2.77 1.24
CA THR A 178 10.95 4.15 0.77
C THR A 178 10.64 4.33 -0.71
N THR A 179 10.07 3.34 -1.35
CA THR A 179 9.67 3.38 -2.75
C THR A 179 8.21 3.83 -2.90
N GLN A 180 7.83 4.32 -4.07
CA GLN A 180 6.45 4.70 -4.37
C GLN A 180 5.47 3.54 -4.15
N ALA A 181 5.88 2.32 -4.45
CA ALA A 181 5.08 1.12 -4.26
C ALA A 181 5.66 0.26 -3.14
N SER A 182 4.82 -0.14 -2.18
CA SER A 182 5.15 -1.11 -1.13
C SER A 182 4.41 -2.42 -1.36
N ILE A 183 5.14 -3.54 -1.32
CA ILE A 183 4.58 -4.89 -1.46
C ILE A 183 4.42 -5.48 -0.06
N VAL A 184 3.20 -5.88 0.29
CA VAL A 184 2.88 -6.39 1.62
C VAL A 184 2.22 -7.77 1.53
N ASN A 185 2.60 -8.66 2.44
CA ASN A 185 2.11 -10.04 2.53
C ASN A 185 1.75 -10.43 3.97
N THR A 186 1.56 -9.48 4.85
CA THR A 186 1.18 -9.69 6.25
C THR A 186 -0.04 -8.87 6.61
N THR A 187 -0.88 -9.41 7.50
CA THR A 187 -2.00 -8.67 8.07
C THR A 187 -1.47 -7.48 8.88
N GLY A 188 -2.06 -6.31 8.65
CA GLY A 188 -1.65 -5.09 9.34
C GLY A 188 -2.28 -3.85 8.74
N ASP A 189 -1.98 -2.72 9.39
CA ASP A 189 -2.39 -1.40 8.97
C ASP A 189 -1.19 -0.68 8.34
N TYR A 190 -1.36 -0.18 7.13
CA TYR A 190 -0.31 0.42 6.33
C TYR A 190 -0.65 1.86 5.99
N PHE A 191 0.33 2.73 6.11
CA PHE A 191 0.25 4.14 5.73
C PHE A 191 1.63 4.61 5.25
N VAL A 192 1.64 5.70 4.49
CA VAL A 192 2.84 6.31 3.95
C VAL A 192 2.93 7.77 4.37
N THR A 193 4.12 8.22 4.75
CA THR A 193 4.45 9.64 4.82
C THR A 193 5.10 10.02 3.50
N ALA A 194 4.43 10.90 2.75
CA ALA A 194 4.94 11.45 1.50
C ALA A 194 5.51 12.84 1.76
N THR A 195 6.66 13.17 1.15
CA THR A 195 7.33 14.45 1.31
C THR A 195 7.56 15.08 -0.06
N THR A 196 7.09 16.30 -0.25
CA THR A 196 7.29 17.08 -1.48
C THR A 196 8.75 17.52 -1.65
N THR A 197 9.11 18.02 -2.83
CA THR A 197 10.43 18.60 -3.11
C THR A 197 10.74 19.82 -2.25
N ASN A 198 9.72 20.50 -1.73
CA ASN A 198 9.85 21.64 -0.84
C ASN A 198 9.92 21.24 0.65
N GLY A 199 9.91 19.95 0.94
CA GLY A 199 10.02 19.43 2.31
C GLY A 199 8.69 19.25 3.05
N CYS A 200 7.53 19.53 2.43
CA CYS A 200 6.23 19.35 3.07
C CYS A 200 5.89 17.86 3.16
N ALA A 201 5.80 17.36 4.39
CA ALA A 201 5.53 15.94 4.67
C ALA A 201 4.10 15.78 5.21
N THR A 202 3.36 14.85 4.60
CA THR A 202 1.98 14.53 4.99
C THR A 202 1.81 13.02 5.04
N THR A 203 1.01 12.53 5.98
CA THR A 203 0.77 11.09 6.15
C THR A 203 -0.61 10.72 5.59
N SER A 204 -0.67 9.61 4.87
CA SER A 204 -1.92 9.08 4.30
C SER A 204 -2.86 8.56 5.37
N ASP A 205 -4.12 8.37 4.98
CA ASP A 205 -5.03 7.51 5.72
C ASP A 205 -4.47 6.09 5.79
N THR A 206 -4.94 5.34 6.79
CA THR A 206 -4.53 3.95 7.01
C THR A 206 -5.28 3.01 6.09
N THR A 207 -4.55 2.12 5.42
CA THR A 207 -5.09 1.00 4.64
C THR A 207 -4.92 -0.29 5.43
N SER A 208 -6.02 -0.91 5.83
CA SER A 208 -6.01 -2.20 6.54
C SER A 208 -5.94 -3.37 5.57
N ILE A 209 -4.96 -4.25 5.75
CA ILE A 209 -4.75 -5.46 4.96
C ILE A 209 -5.04 -6.68 5.85
N THR A 210 -5.79 -7.63 5.31
CA THR A 210 -6.07 -8.92 5.94
C THR A 210 -5.54 -10.06 5.09
N VAL A 211 -4.62 -10.84 5.64
CA VAL A 211 -4.08 -12.04 5.01
C VAL A 211 -4.72 -13.26 5.65
N VAL A 212 -5.35 -14.08 4.85
CA VAL A 212 -5.98 -15.31 5.27
C VAL A 212 -5.01 -16.49 5.04
N PRO A 213 -4.87 -17.43 5.98
CA PRO A 213 -4.07 -18.62 5.73
C PRO A 213 -4.51 -19.35 4.47
N ASP A 214 -3.55 -19.90 3.72
CA ASP A 214 -3.85 -20.76 2.57
C ASP A 214 -4.66 -21.98 3.02
N VAL A 215 -5.41 -22.54 2.10
CA VAL A 215 -6.12 -23.80 2.38
C VAL A 215 -5.13 -24.95 2.51
N ILE A 216 -5.41 -25.86 3.42
CA ILE A 216 -4.63 -27.11 3.56
C ILE A 216 -5.15 -28.10 2.52
N VAL A 217 -4.30 -28.46 1.57
CA VAL A 217 -4.64 -29.41 0.51
C VAL A 217 -4.50 -30.84 1.04
N PRO A 218 -5.61 -31.58 1.26
CA PRO A 218 -5.53 -32.95 1.73
C PRO A 218 -5.12 -33.91 0.62
N GLN A 219 -4.53 -35.04 1.00
CA GLN A 219 -4.32 -36.14 0.08
C GLN A 219 -5.62 -36.92 -0.12
N ILE A 220 -6.01 -37.15 -1.38
CA ILE A 220 -7.14 -38.02 -1.69
C ILE A 220 -6.67 -39.48 -1.57
N VAL A 221 -7.33 -40.24 -0.71
CA VAL A 221 -7.09 -41.69 -0.54
C VAL A 221 -8.25 -42.46 -1.17
N SER A 222 -7.94 -43.37 -2.08
CA SER A 222 -8.92 -44.27 -2.70
C SER A 222 -8.90 -45.63 -2.03
N ASN A 223 -10.06 -46.26 -1.79
CA ASN A 223 -10.17 -47.64 -1.33
C ASN A 223 -9.86 -48.65 -2.44
N GLY A 224 -9.72 -48.20 -3.71
CA GLY A 224 -9.29 -48.99 -4.85
C GLY A 224 -7.82 -48.76 -5.16
N LEU A 225 -7.16 -49.74 -5.82
CA LEU A 225 -5.75 -49.66 -6.19
C LEU A 225 -5.47 -48.76 -7.43
N GLY A 226 -6.22 -47.62 -7.56
CA GLY A 226 -6.10 -46.71 -8.70
C GLY A 226 -6.77 -47.22 -9.99
N TRP A 227 -7.64 -48.21 -9.88
CA TRP A 227 -8.46 -48.75 -10.98
C TRP A 227 -9.84 -49.22 -10.45
N ALA A 228 -10.84 -49.14 -11.29
CA ALA A 228 -12.21 -49.53 -10.97
C ALA A 228 -12.85 -50.26 -12.15
N GLY A 229 -13.88 -51.09 -11.93
CA GLY A 229 -14.67 -51.74 -12.98
C GLY A 229 -15.87 -50.88 -13.39
N THR A 230 -16.33 -50.99 -14.63
CA THR A 230 -17.58 -50.39 -15.10
C THR A 230 -18.74 -50.89 -14.25
N GLY A 231 -19.58 -49.97 -13.77
CA GLY A 231 -20.70 -50.24 -12.87
C GLY A 231 -20.31 -50.45 -11.39
N SER A 232 -19.01 -50.49 -11.07
CA SER A 232 -18.55 -50.56 -9.69
C SER A 232 -18.53 -49.17 -9.03
N SER A 233 -18.51 -49.17 -7.70
CA SER A 233 -18.34 -47.95 -6.92
C SER A 233 -16.97 -47.90 -6.24
N THR A 234 -16.35 -46.73 -6.23
CA THR A 234 -15.10 -46.48 -5.52
C THR A 234 -15.35 -45.37 -4.47
N SER A 235 -14.80 -45.55 -3.28
CA SER A 235 -14.83 -44.56 -2.26
C SER A 235 -13.50 -43.80 -2.21
N PHE A 236 -13.58 -42.50 -2.02
CA PHE A 236 -12.45 -41.60 -1.80
C PHE A 236 -12.61 -40.94 -0.47
N THR A 237 -11.54 -40.81 0.28
CA THR A 237 -11.54 -40.14 1.60
C THR A 237 -10.42 -39.11 1.67
N ILE A 238 -10.66 -38.08 2.47
CA ILE A 238 -9.69 -37.04 2.80
C ILE A 238 -9.69 -36.81 4.32
N THR A 239 -8.65 -36.16 4.82
CA THR A 239 -8.68 -35.53 6.13
C THR A 239 -9.27 -34.14 5.98
N THR A 240 -10.28 -33.78 6.80
CA THR A 240 -10.94 -32.49 6.73
C THR A 240 -10.41 -31.51 7.77
N ASP A 241 -10.50 -30.22 7.45
CA ASP A 241 -10.36 -29.08 8.38
C ASP A 241 -11.71 -28.40 8.48
N SER A 242 -12.17 -28.11 9.71
CA SER A 242 -13.49 -27.52 9.98
C SER A 242 -13.62 -26.08 9.46
N THR A 243 -12.50 -25.43 9.11
CA THR A 243 -12.47 -24.05 8.57
C THR A 243 -12.60 -24.03 7.06
N GLN A 244 -12.63 -25.18 6.40
CA GLN A 244 -12.62 -25.32 4.94
C GLN A 244 -13.90 -26.01 4.44
N THR A 245 -14.24 -25.75 3.20
CA THR A 245 -15.30 -26.45 2.48
C THR A 245 -14.71 -27.20 1.29
N TYR A 246 -15.38 -28.29 0.91
CA TYR A 246 -14.88 -29.25 -0.04
C TYR A 246 -15.89 -29.46 -1.17
N GLN A 247 -15.45 -29.39 -2.41
CA GLN A 247 -16.27 -29.66 -3.58
C GLN A 247 -15.62 -30.72 -4.44
N TRP A 248 -16.22 -31.89 -4.49
CA TRP A 248 -15.79 -33.00 -5.33
C TRP A 248 -16.27 -32.85 -6.77
N ASN A 249 -15.42 -33.20 -7.70
CA ASN A 249 -15.72 -33.26 -9.11
C ASN A 249 -15.17 -34.57 -9.68
N VAL A 250 -15.87 -35.10 -10.66
CA VAL A 250 -15.55 -36.39 -11.21
C VAL A 250 -15.76 -36.37 -12.72
N GLU A 251 -14.84 -36.98 -13.44
CA GLU A 251 -14.97 -37.23 -14.87
C GLU A 251 -15.26 -38.73 -15.09
N GLY A 252 -16.21 -39.03 -15.99
CA GLY A 252 -16.54 -40.41 -16.38
C GLY A 252 -17.30 -41.24 -15.35
N GLY A 253 -17.75 -40.66 -14.26
CA GLY A 253 -18.53 -41.28 -13.21
C GLY A 253 -19.67 -40.41 -12.70
N VAL A 254 -20.50 -41.01 -11.84
CA VAL A 254 -21.59 -40.28 -11.14
C VAL A 254 -21.29 -40.30 -9.64
N ILE A 255 -21.31 -39.13 -9.03
CA ILE A 255 -21.24 -38.99 -7.57
C ILE A 255 -22.52 -39.59 -6.98
N SER A 256 -22.40 -40.70 -6.29
CA SER A 256 -23.54 -41.38 -5.67
C SER A 256 -23.85 -40.84 -4.27
N SER A 257 -22.82 -40.37 -3.55
CA SER A 257 -22.96 -39.73 -2.24
C SER A 257 -21.66 -39.00 -1.85
N GLY A 258 -21.74 -38.16 -0.83
CA GLY A 258 -20.58 -37.57 -0.17
C GLY A 258 -20.12 -36.22 -0.72
N GLN A 259 -20.87 -35.58 -1.61
CA GLN A 259 -20.54 -34.21 -2.04
C GLN A 259 -20.49 -33.26 -0.83
N GLY A 260 -19.38 -32.49 -0.73
CA GLY A 260 -19.16 -31.56 0.39
C GLY A 260 -18.67 -32.19 1.71
N THR A 261 -18.38 -33.49 1.72
CA THR A 261 -17.94 -34.22 2.92
C THR A 261 -16.50 -34.76 2.76
N ASP A 262 -16.00 -35.40 3.81
CA ASP A 262 -14.69 -36.07 3.86
C ASP A 262 -14.64 -37.39 3.05
N SER A 263 -15.76 -37.86 2.57
CA SER A 263 -15.89 -39.15 1.89
C SER A 263 -16.79 -39.05 0.69
N LEU A 264 -16.28 -39.42 -0.46
CA LEU A 264 -16.99 -39.44 -1.74
C LEU A 264 -17.19 -40.87 -2.21
N VAL A 265 -18.37 -41.21 -2.73
CA VAL A 265 -18.63 -42.46 -3.45
C VAL A 265 -18.99 -42.15 -4.89
N VAL A 266 -18.23 -42.72 -5.81
CA VAL A 266 -18.43 -42.58 -7.26
C VAL A 266 -18.79 -43.93 -7.89
N THR A 267 -19.83 -43.93 -8.71
CA THR A 267 -20.20 -45.09 -9.58
C THR A 267 -19.75 -44.82 -11.00
N TRP A 268 -19.01 -45.75 -11.59
CA TRP A 268 -18.35 -45.62 -12.88
C TRP A 268 -19.24 -46.12 -14.03
N GLY A 269 -19.32 -45.34 -15.10
CA GLY A 269 -20.15 -45.66 -16.26
C GLY A 269 -19.38 -45.94 -17.57
N ILE A 270 -18.10 -45.58 -17.66
CA ILE A 270 -17.32 -45.60 -18.90
C ILE A 270 -16.19 -46.65 -18.79
N PRO A 271 -16.06 -47.60 -19.75
CA PRO A 271 -14.97 -48.60 -19.73
C PRO A 271 -13.69 -48.03 -20.36
N ASP A 272 -12.54 -48.62 -19.97
CA ASP A 272 -11.21 -48.47 -20.58
C ASP A 272 -10.70 -47.06 -20.78
N THR A 273 -10.99 -46.17 -19.81
CA THR A 273 -10.51 -44.80 -19.78
C THR A 273 -9.77 -44.48 -18.49
N SER A 274 -8.82 -43.56 -18.57
CA SER A 274 -8.28 -42.87 -17.39
C SER A 274 -9.14 -41.65 -17.12
N VAL A 275 -9.66 -41.56 -15.92
CA VAL A 275 -10.51 -40.45 -15.45
C VAL A 275 -9.91 -39.79 -14.22
N THR A 276 -10.27 -38.53 -14.01
CA THR A 276 -9.77 -37.76 -12.89
C THR A 276 -10.89 -37.52 -11.89
N VAL A 277 -10.58 -37.72 -10.62
CA VAL A 277 -11.37 -37.25 -9.51
C VAL A 277 -10.59 -36.07 -8.91
N TRP A 278 -11.20 -34.90 -8.85
CA TRP A 278 -10.56 -33.74 -8.25
C TRP A 278 -11.43 -33.10 -7.18
N LEU A 279 -10.75 -32.51 -6.24
CA LEU A 279 -11.33 -31.84 -5.08
C LEU A 279 -10.93 -30.37 -5.12
N VAL A 280 -11.89 -29.48 -5.06
CA VAL A 280 -11.70 -28.05 -4.84
C VAL A 280 -11.91 -27.76 -3.36
N ILE A 281 -10.99 -27.08 -2.76
CA ILE A 281 -10.96 -26.71 -1.35
C ILE A 281 -11.02 -25.19 -1.23
N THR A 282 -11.87 -24.66 -0.36
CA THR A 282 -11.91 -23.21 -0.08
C THR A 282 -12.21 -22.92 1.38
N ASN A 283 -11.62 -21.85 1.90
CA ASN A 283 -11.96 -21.26 3.21
C ASN A 283 -12.81 -19.99 3.06
N GLY A 284 -13.39 -19.76 1.86
CA GLY A 284 -14.20 -18.59 1.54
C GLY A 284 -13.39 -17.45 0.87
N VAL A 285 -12.08 -17.43 1.01
CA VAL A 285 -11.16 -16.47 0.37
C VAL A 285 -10.19 -17.21 -0.52
N CYS A 286 -9.46 -18.17 0.04
CA CYS A 286 -8.45 -18.97 -0.66
C CYS A 286 -9.09 -20.22 -1.24
N THR A 287 -8.63 -20.61 -2.43
CA THR A 287 -9.07 -21.81 -3.12
C THR A 287 -7.87 -22.52 -3.70
N ASP A 288 -7.83 -23.83 -3.53
CA ASP A 288 -6.84 -24.71 -4.14
C ASP A 288 -7.51 -26.04 -4.52
N SER A 289 -6.79 -26.91 -5.21
CA SER A 289 -7.35 -28.19 -5.66
C SER A 289 -6.30 -29.30 -5.64
N THR A 290 -6.79 -30.52 -5.48
CA THR A 290 -5.99 -31.74 -5.62
C THR A 290 -6.76 -32.75 -6.46
N SER A 291 -6.04 -33.70 -7.04
CA SER A 291 -6.67 -34.70 -7.90
C SER A 291 -5.98 -36.08 -7.77
N ILE A 292 -6.75 -37.09 -8.15
CA ILE A 292 -6.26 -38.45 -8.31
C ILE A 292 -6.78 -39.05 -9.63
N ASN A 293 -5.93 -39.74 -10.35
CA ASN A 293 -6.31 -40.44 -11.58
C ASN A 293 -6.70 -41.88 -11.27
N ILE A 294 -7.82 -42.32 -11.82
CA ILE A 294 -8.34 -43.68 -11.72
C ILE A 294 -8.45 -44.24 -13.12
N VAL A 295 -7.96 -45.49 -13.29
CA VAL A 295 -8.15 -46.22 -14.53
C VAL A 295 -9.41 -47.06 -14.41
N ILE A 296 -10.40 -46.80 -15.27
CA ILE A 296 -11.61 -47.62 -15.35
C ILE A 296 -11.37 -48.71 -16.39
N SER A 297 -11.34 -49.92 -15.95
CA SER A 297 -11.12 -51.10 -16.82
C SER A 297 -12.46 -51.67 -17.24
N GLY A 298 -12.67 -51.74 -18.55
CA GLY A 298 -13.90 -52.26 -19.17
C GLY A 298 -14.15 -53.75 -19.00
N ILE A 299 -13.38 -54.44 -18.18
CA ILE A 299 -13.55 -55.86 -17.94
C ILE A 299 -14.58 -56.08 -16.84
N GLY A 300 -15.80 -55.73 -17.12
CA GLY A 300 -16.99 -56.09 -16.38
C GLY A 300 -17.86 -57.08 -17.14
N PHE A 301 -17.28 -58.06 -17.77
CA PHE A 301 -18.00 -59.31 -17.91
C PHE A 301 -17.67 -60.12 -16.68
N GLU A 302 -18.54 -60.16 -15.71
CA GLU A 302 -18.68 -61.31 -14.86
C GLU A 302 -19.08 -62.44 -15.83
N ASP A 303 -18.07 -63.11 -16.42
CA ASP A 303 -18.29 -64.42 -16.98
C ASP A 303 -18.68 -65.29 -15.80
N THR A 304 -19.97 -65.49 -15.61
CA THR A 304 -20.53 -66.33 -14.56
C THR A 304 -20.00 -67.74 -14.64
N ASP A 305 -19.50 -68.15 -15.80
CA ASP A 305 -18.88 -69.47 -15.98
C ASP A 305 -17.42 -69.54 -15.50
N LEU A 306 -16.64 -68.45 -15.54
CA LEU A 306 -15.30 -68.38 -14.93
C LEU A 306 -15.33 -68.02 -13.41
N ALA A 307 -16.50 -67.83 -12.81
CA ALA A 307 -16.62 -67.67 -11.37
C ALA A 307 -16.01 -68.82 -10.56
N ASN A 308 -15.89 -69.97 -11.15
CA ASN A 308 -15.32 -71.17 -10.53
C ASN A 308 -13.79 -71.40 -10.73
N ALA A 309 -13.09 -70.49 -11.43
CA ALA A 309 -11.64 -70.57 -11.48
C ALA A 309 -11.04 -70.22 -10.12
N LYS A 310 -10.20 -71.11 -9.59
CA LYS A 310 -9.58 -70.96 -8.24
C LYS A 310 -8.08 -70.87 -8.38
N LEU A 311 -7.47 -70.15 -7.48
CA LEU A 311 -6.03 -70.06 -7.34
C LEU A 311 -5.66 -70.34 -5.89
N TYR A 312 -4.79 -71.31 -5.68
CA TYR A 312 -4.38 -71.73 -4.35
C TYR A 312 -2.97 -72.33 -4.30
N PRO A 313 -2.24 -72.15 -3.20
CA PRO A 313 -2.51 -71.14 -2.14
C PRO A 313 -2.34 -69.71 -2.62
N ASN A 314 -3.02 -68.75 -1.98
CA ASN A 314 -2.83 -67.33 -2.19
C ASN A 314 -3.08 -66.60 -0.85
N PRO A 315 -2.10 -65.97 -0.20
CA PRO A 315 -0.69 -65.85 -0.68
C PRO A 315 0.08 -67.15 -0.74
N ASN A 316 1.24 -67.17 -1.49
CA ASN A 316 2.09 -68.33 -1.70
C ASN A 316 3.58 -67.94 -1.74
N ASP A 317 4.45 -68.95 -1.80
CA ASP A 317 5.93 -68.81 -1.90
C ASP A 317 6.46 -68.70 -3.33
N GLY A 318 5.59 -68.45 -4.29
CA GLY A 318 5.89 -68.48 -5.73
C GLY A 318 5.48 -69.74 -6.43
N TYR A 319 4.90 -70.70 -5.71
CA TYR A 319 4.37 -71.95 -6.33
C TYR A 319 2.88 -72.10 -6.00
N PHE A 320 2.04 -72.13 -7.02
CA PHE A 320 0.57 -72.15 -6.84
C PHE A 320 -0.10 -72.91 -8.01
N THR A 321 -1.34 -73.31 -7.75
CA THR A 321 -2.17 -74.03 -8.75
C THR A 321 -3.33 -73.06 -9.16
N VAL A 322 -3.51 -72.98 -10.49
CA VAL A 322 -4.71 -72.42 -11.12
C VAL A 322 -5.63 -73.55 -11.51
N GLU A 323 -6.82 -73.58 -10.93
CA GLU A 323 -7.83 -74.56 -11.24
C GLU A 323 -8.97 -73.93 -12.04
N VAL A 324 -9.30 -74.48 -13.20
CA VAL A 324 -10.34 -73.93 -14.09
C VAL A 324 -11.32 -75.08 -14.46
N PRO A 325 -12.59 -74.76 -14.78
CA PRO A 325 -13.52 -75.69 -15.39
C PRO A 325 -13.01 -76.22 -16.70
N GLU A 326 -13.47 -77.46 -17.06
CA GLU A 326 -13.03 -78.20 -18.23
C GLU A 326 -13.15 -77.44 -19.57
N GLN A 327 -14.16 -76.60 -19.69
CA GLN A 327 -14.40 -75.78 -20.87
C GLN A 327 -13.33 -74.71 -21.17
N TYR A 328 -12.40 -74.44 -20.22
CA TYR A 328 -11.28 -73.55 -20.39
C TYR A 328 -9.97 -74.24 -20.73
N ILE A 329 -9.96 -75.52 -20.88
CA ILE A 329 -8.81 -76.24 -21.45
C ILE A 329 -8.62 -75.78 -22.89
N GLY A 330 -7.38 -75.35 -23.23
CA GLY A 330 -7.03 -74.77 -24.52
C GLY A 330 -7.01 -73.17 -24.46
N SER A 331 -7.42 -72.55 -23.36
CA SER A 331 -7.31 -71.12 -23.19
C SER A 331 -5.87 -70.71 -22.90
N GLU A 332 -5.55 -69.45 -23.27
CA GLU A 332 -4.25 -68.83 -22.91
C GLU A 332 -4.25 -68.38 -21.46
N LEU A 333 -3.14 -68.65 -20.77
CA LEU A 333 -2.88 -68.17 -19.45
C LEU A 333 -1.62 -67.29 -19.46
N ASN A 334 -1.75 -66.04 -19.06
CA ASN A 334 -0.64 -65.13 -18.89
C ASN A 334 -0.46 -64.76 -17.39
N VAL A 335 0.79 -64.72 -16.95
CA VAL A 335 1.17 -64.16 -15.67
C VAL A 335 1.73 -62.79 -15.93
N ILE A 336 1.18 -61.75 -15.25
CA ILE A 336 1.50 -60.37 -15.47
C ILE A 336 2.08 -59.79 -14.14
N ASP A 337 3.22 -59.12 -14.21
CA ASP A 337 3.84 -58.48 -13.04
C ASP A 337 3.15 -57.17 -12.67
N GLY A 338 3.60 -56.55 -11.56
CA GLY A 338 3.05 -55.29 -11.03
C GLY A 338 3.20 -54.08 -11.95
N VAL A 339 4.04 -54.16 -12.99
CA VAL A 339 4.23 -53.10 -14.01
C VAL A 339 3.58 -53.43 -15.34
N GLY A 340 2.77 -54.49 -15.39
CA GLY A 340 1.98 -54.86 -16.57
C GLY A 340 2.71 -55.73 -17.61
N ARG A 341 3.89 -56.26 -17.33
CA ARG A 341 4.62 -57.11 -18.26
C ARG A 341 4.20 -58.57 -18.08
N VAL A 342 3.98 -59.28 -19.19
CA VAL A 342 3.77 -60.73 -19.19
C VAL A 342 5.11 -61.41 -18.85
N VAL A 343 5.18 -62.08 -17.71
CA VAL A 343 6.37 -62.78 -17.20
C VAL A 343 6.34 -64.26 -17.41
N GLU A 344 5.14 -64.82 -17.67
CA GLU A 344 4.93 -66.22 -18.04
C GLU A 344 3.73 -66.29 -18.96
N HIS A 345 3.78 -67.16 -19.96
CA HIS A 345 2.70 -67.45 -20.93
C HIS A 345 2.58 -68.94 -21.20
N MET A 346 1.39 -69.48 -21.11
CA MET A 346 1.13 -70.86 -21.36
C MET A 346 -0.29 -71.12 -21.87
N VAL A 347 -0.56 -72.27 -22.43
CA VAL A 347 -1.89 -72.76 -22.77
C VAL A 347 -2.33 -73.75 -21.69
N ILE A 348 -3.52 -73.63 -21.19
CA ILE A 348 -4.13 -74.49 -20.18
C ILE A 348 -4.41 -75.82 -20.83
N GLN A 349 -3.68 -76.87 -20.42
CA GLN A 349 -3.84 -78.19 -20.97
C GLN A 349 -4.71 -79.13 -20.13
N GLN A 350 -4.95 -78.79 -18.88
CA GLN A 350 -5.74 -79.55 -17.92
C GLN A 350 -6.37 -78.68 -16.90
N MET A 351 -7.42 -79.13 -16.18
CA MET A 351 -8.18 -78.34 -15.21
C MET A 351 -7.34 -77.74 -14.07
N LYS A 352 -6.19 -78.35 -13.76
CA LYS A 352 -5.25 -77.90 -12.73
C LYS A 352 -3.89 -77.67 -13.38
N THR A 353 -3.49 -76.37 -13.39
CA THR A 353 -2.20 -75.98 -13.99
C THR A 353 -1.32 -75.43 -12.87
N ASN A 354 -0.15 -76.00 -12.66
CA ASN A 354 0.82 -75.52 -11.67
C ASN A 354 1.71 -74.46 -12.30
N ILE A 355 1.93 -73.38 -11.57
CA ILE A 355 2.73 -72.21 -11.96
C ILE A 355 3.89 -72.10 -10.96
N ASP A 356 5.12 -71.96 -11.43
CA ASP A 356 6.30 -71.79 -10.61
C ASP A 356 6.97 -70.42 -10.89
N LEU A 357 6.79 -69.55 -10.00
CA LEU A 357 7.38 -68.15 -10.00
C LEU A 357 8.40 -67.99 -8.86
N ARG A 358 8.88 -69.04 -8.21
CA ARG A 358 9.83 -68.96 -7.07
C ARG A 358 11.14 -68.24 -7.42
N ARG A 359 11.48 -68.14 -8.70
CA ARG A 359 12.64 -67.39 -9.20
C ARG A 359 12.32 -65.93 -9.56
N ARG A 360 11.10 -65.50 -9.40
CA ARG A 360 10.64 -64.15 -9.67
C ARG A 360 10.62 -63.32 -8.37
N PRO A 361 10.71 -61.99 -8.46
CA PRO A 361 10.59 -61.10 -7.30
C PRO A 361 9.28 -61.32 -6.54
N LYS A 362 9.32 -61.18 -5.22
CA LYS A 362 8.12 -61.14 -4.38
C LYS A 362 7.27 -59.96 -4.74
N GLY A 363 5.94 -60.10 -4.63
CA GLY A 363 5.02 -59.00 -4.98
C GLY A 363 3.65 -59.52 -5.47
N VAL A 364 2.88 -58.59 -6.01
CA VAL A 364 1.56 -58.89 -6.56
C VAL A 364 1.69 -59.15 -8.06
N TYR A 365 1.20 -60.29 -8.50
CA TYR A 365 1.08 -60.68 -9.91
C TYR A 365 -0.38 -60.86 -10.27
N ARG A 366 -0.69 -60.90 -11.55
CA ARG A 366 -2.03 -61.13 -12.08
C ARG A 366 -1.99 -62.32 -13.01
N ILE A 367 -2.89 -63.28 -12.79
CA ILE A 367 -3.12 -64.40 -13.69
C ILE A 367 -4.25 -63.99 -14.60
N GLN A 368 -3.97 -63.91 -15.90
CA GLN A 368 -4.95 -63.57 -16.91
C GLN A 368 -5.24 -64.81 -17.77
N ILE A 369 -6.49 -65.28 -17.75
CA ILE A 369 -6.96 -66.38 -18.58
C ILE A 369 -7.76 -65.82 -19.73
N LYS A 370 -7.32 -66.02 -20.96
CA LYS A 370 -7.99 -65.61 -22.20
C LYS A 370 -8.66 -66.81 -22.87
N SER A 371 -9.99 -66.78 -22.94
CA SER A 371 -10.83 -67.74 -23.59
C SER A 371 -11.60 -67.17 -24.77
N LYS A 372 -12.34 -67.95 -25.51
CA LYS A 372 -13.28 -67.46 -26.55
C LYS A 372 -14.45 -66.69 -25.95
N GLN A 373 -14.72 -66.84 -24.67
CA GLN A 373 -15.83 -66.24 -23.94
C GLN A 373 -15.44 -64.97 -23.20
N GLY A 374 -14.14 -64.67 -23.10
CA GLY A 374 -13.67 -63.46 -22.41
C GLY A 374 -12.31 -63.64 -21.74
N ILE A 375 -11.92 -62.62 -20.93
CA ILE A 375 -10.69 -62.58 -20.19
C ILE A 375 -10.99 -62.54 -18.69
N LYS A 376 -10.47 -63.48 -17.89
CA LYS A 376 -10.49 -63.46 -16.44
C LYS A 376 -9.14 -63.06 -15.88
N THR A 377 -9.13 -62.19 -14.88
CA THR A 377 -7.91 -61.84 -14.17
C THR A 377 -8.04 -62.16 -12.70
N ILE A 378 -7.08 -62.90 -12.12
CA ILE A 378 -7.05 -63.29 -10.71
C ILE A 378 -5.75 -62.76 -10.11
N PRO A 379 -5.80 -61.95 -9.02
CA PRO A 379 -4.59 -61.51 -8.33
C PRO A 379 -3.96 -62.64 -7.54
N VAL A 380 -2.63 -62.74 -7.55
CA VAL A 380 -1.83 -63.68 -6.76
C VAL A 380 -0.75 -62.90 -6.00
N VAL A 381 -0.58 -63.20 -4.72
CA VAL A 381 0.43 -62.60 -3.87
C VAL A 381 1.55 -63.57 -3.59
N ILE A 382 2.78 -63.26 -4.00
CA ILE A 382 4.00 -64.01 -3.70
C ILE A 382 4.71 -63.38 -2.54
N GLN A 383 4.90 -64.11 -1.43
CA GLN A 383 5.52 -63.63 -0.18
C GLN A 383 6.91 -64.22 0.04
#